data_0de362beab214a7e2cc5381adea5f0e6
#
_entry.id   0de362beab214a7e2cc5381adea5f0e6
#
_cell.length_a   1.000
_cell.length_b   1.000
_cell.length_c   1.000
_cell.angle_alpha   90.00
_cell.angle_beta   90.00
_cell.angle_gamma   90.00
#
_symmetry.space_group_name_H-M   'P 1'
#
loop_
_entity.id
_entity.type
_entity.pdbx_description
1 polymer ?
#
loop_
_entity_poly.entity_id
_entity_poly.type
_entity_poly.pdbx_seq_one_letter_code
_entity_poly.pdbx_strand_id
1 'polypeptide(L)' 'DALCDGTEVFVAGIMEHIEEAGIHSGDSACALPPYSLPASIVAEIEEQTRKLALALNVVGLMNVQFAVKNELVYVL' A
#
# COMPACT_ATOMS: atom_id res chain seq x y z
N ASP A 1 4.42 -1.71 -3.02
CA ASP A 1 5.06 -2.56 -4.04
C ASP A 1 5.26 -3.96 -3.50
N ALA A 2 4.87 -4.94 -4.28
CA ALA A 2 5.00 -6.33 -3.91
C ALA A 2 5.62 -7.14 -5.06
N LEU A 3 6.27 -8.25 -4.68
CA LEU A 3 6.83 -9.21 -5.63
C LEU A 3 6.15 -10.56 -5.37
N CYS A 4 5.62 -11.15 -6.41
CA CYS A 4 4.84 -12.37 -6.31
C CYS A 4 5.37 -13.45 -7.25
N ASP A 5 5.33 -14.71 -6.80
CA ASP A 5 5.74 -15.86 -7.64
C ASP A 5 4.57 -16.79 -7.98
N GLY A 6 3.35 -16.38 -7.66
CA GLY A 6 2.14 -17.17 -7.89
C GLY A 6 1.64 -17.88 -6.65
N THR A 7 2.51 -18.12 -5.65
CA THR A 7 2.16 -18.77 -4.38
C THR A 7 2.54 -17.92 -3.18
N GLU A 8 3.66 -17.21 -3.26
CA GLU A 8 4.14 -16.37 -2.18
C GLU A 8 4.17 -14.91 -2.61
N VAL A 9 3.91 -14.02 -1.66
CA VAL A 9 3.89 -12.58 -1.87
C VAL A 9 4.86 -11.94 -0.89
N PHE A 10 5.82 -11.21 -1.44
CA PHE A 10 6.75 -10.42 -0.65
C PHE A 10 6.43 -8.95 -0.83
N VAL A 11 6.04 -8.27 0.25
CA VAL A 11 5.78 -6.84 0.22
C VAL A 11 7.12 -6.12 0.37
N ALA A 12 7.63 -5.59 -0.73
CA ALA A 12 8.96 -5.00 -0.78
C ALA A 12 9.01 -3.65 -0.08
N GLY A 13 7.94 -2.88 -0.14
CA GLY A 13 7.88 -1.59 0.52
C GLY A 13 6.49 -1.03 0.54
N ILE A 14 6.21 -0.24 1.56
CA ILE A 14 4.98 0.52 1.70
C ILE A 14 5.38 1.99 1.79
N MET A 15 4.85 2.79 0.88
CA MET A 15 5.16 4.22 0.81
C MET A 15 3.93 5.02 1.19
N GLU A 16 4.12 5.99 2.05
CA GLU A 16 3.07 6.89 2.44
C GLU A 16 3.20 8.20 1.64
N HIS A 17 2.11 8.61 1.00
CA HIS A 17 2.03 9.90 0.34
C HIS A 17 1.42 10.91 1.29
N ILE A 18 2.11 12.03 1.49
CA ILE A 18 1.70 13.07 2.41
C ILE A 18 1.24 14.26 1.59
N GLU A 19 -0.03 14.63 1.74
CA GLU A 19 -0.60 15.80 1.09
C GLU A 19 -1.03 16.81 2.14
N GLU A 20 -0.69 18.08 1.90
CA GLU A 20 -1.25 19.13 2.72
C GLU A 20 -2.68 19.42 2.29
N ALA A 21 -3.52 19.79 3.26
CA ALA A 21 -4.91 20.11 2.99
C ALA A 21 -5.02 21.22 1.94
N GLY A 22 -5.80 20.96 0.90
CA GLY A 22 -6.03 21.91 -0.19
C GLY A 22 -5.05 21.85 -1.35
N ILE A 23 -4.03 21.00 -1.27
CA ILE A 23 -3.08 20.79 -2.36
C ILE A 23 -3.41 19.45 -3.03
N HIS A 24 -3.78 19.52 -4.30
CA HIS A 24 -4.19 18.35 -5.07
C HIS A 24 -3.30 18.07 -6.28
N SER A 25 -2.14 18.69 -6.34
CA SER A 25 -1.23 18.51 -7.46
C SER A 25 0.00 17.70 -7.04
N GLY A 26 0.94 17.50 -7.95
CA GLY A 26 2.09 16.64 -7.76
C GLY A 26 3.10 17.05 -6.68
N ASP A 27 2.75 17.96 -5.79
CA ASP A 27 3.62 18.42 -4.71
C ASP A 27 3.46 17.60 -3.43
N SER A 28 2.89 16.39 -3.52
CA SER A 28 2.81 15.52 -2.36
C SER A 28 4.20 14.98 -2.01
N ALA A 29 4.51 14.95 -0.72
CA ALA A 29 5.72 14.31 -0.22
C ALA A 29 5.47 12.81 -0.05
N CYS A 30 6.55 12.02 -0.15
CA CYS A 30 6.49 10.58 0.07
C CYS A 30 7.38 10.21 1.24
N ALA A 31 6.91 9.31 2.08
CA ALA A 31 7.68 8.75 3.20
C ALA A 31 7.85 7.25 3.03
N LEU A 32 9.08 6.78 3.14
CA LEU A 32 9.41 5.37 3.10
C LEU A 32 10.47 5.11 4.19
N PRO A 33 10.16 4.34 5.23
CA PRO A 33 8.88 3.67 5.50
C PRO A 33 7.77 4.66 5.87
N PRO A 34 6.49 4.21 5.88
CA PRO A 34 5.38 5.07 6.27
C PRO A 34 5.52 5.44 7.75
N TYR A 35 5.42 6.73 8.07
CA TYR A 35 5.68 7.19 9.43
C TYR A 35 4.43 7.54 10.24
N SER A 36 3.34 7.93 9.57
CA SER A 36 2.11 8.33 10.26
C SER A 36 1.09 7.19 10.41
N LEU A 37 1.32 6.06 9.76
CA LEU A 37 0.41 4.93 9.81
C LEU A 37 0.70 4.04 11.02
N PRO A 38 -0.34 3.69 11.82
CA PRO A 38 -0.14 2.72 12.88
C PRO A 38 0.26 1.35 12.34
N ALA A 39 0.94 0.56 13.16
CA ALA A 39 1.38 -0.78 12.77
C ALA A 39 0.20 -1.67 12.36
N SER A 40 -0.97 -1.51 12.97
CA SER A 40 -2.16 -2.27 12.62
C SER A 40 -2.64 -1.95 11.20
N ILE A 41 -2.54 -0.70 10.77
CA ILE A 41 -2.90 -0.29 9.40
C ILE A 41 -1.89 -0.82 8.39
N VAL A 42 -0.61 -0.76 8.73
CA VAL A 42 0.44 -1.33 7.86
C VAL A 42 0.23 -2.83 7.67
N ALA A 43 -0.09 -3.55 8.75
CA ALA A 43 -0.38 -4.98 8.67
C ALA A 43 -1.62 -5.27 7.81
N GLU A 44 -2.65 -4.44 7.90
CA GLU A 44 -3.86 -4.57 7.07
C GLU A 44 -3.54 -4.35 5.59
N ILE A 45 -2.72 -3.36 5.28
CA ILE A 45 -2.29 -3.10 3.90
C ILE A 45 -1.51 -4.31 3.34
N GLU A 46 -0.60 -4.86 4.13
CA GLU A 46 0.16 -6.04 3.71
C GLU A 46 -0.76 -7.24 3.45
N GLU A 47 -1.73 -7.47 4.33
CA GLU A 47 -2.66 -8.58 4.19
C GLU A 47 -3.55 -8.41 2.97
N GLN A 48 -4.08 -7.21 2.73
CA GLN A 48 -4.89 -6.95 1.55
C GLN A 48 -4.08 -7.08 0.27
N THR A 49 -2.83 -6.62 0.26
CA THR A 49 -1.93 -6.77 -0.88
C THR A 49 -1.70 -8.24 -1.19
N ARG A 50 -1.47 -9.05 -0.16
CA ARG A 50 -1.25 -10.49 -0.32
C ARG A 50 -2.48 -11.17 -0.92
N LYS A 51 -3.66 -10.85 -0.39
CA LYS A 51 -4.92 -11.42 -0.89
C LYS A 51 -5.18 -11.04 -2.34
N LEU A 52 -4.95 -9.78 -2.69
CA LEU A 52 -5.13 -9.31 -4.07
C LEU A 52 -4.17 -10.01 -5.03
N ALA A 53 -2.91 -10.12 -4.65
CA ALA A 53 -1.91 -10.77 -5.49
C ALA A 53 -2.27 -12.23 -5.77
N LEU A 54 -2.71 -12.96 -4.75
CA LEU A 54 -3.09 -14.35 -4.90
C LEU A 54 -4.38 -14.51 -5.69
N ALA A 55 -5.38 -13.66 -5.44
CA ALA A 55 -6.66 -13.70 -6.15
C ALA A 55 -6.50 -13.40 -7.64
N LEU A 56 -5.59 -12.51 -8.00
CA LEU A 56 -5.33 -12.12 -9.39
C LEU A 56 -4.26 -12.97 -10.06
N ASN A 57 -3.67 -13.94 -9.33
CA ASN A 57 -2.61 -14.82 -9.85
C ASN A 57 -1.43 -14.02 -10.39
N VAL A 58 -1.01 -12.99 -9.68
CA VAL A 58 0.10 -12.14 -10.11
C VAL A 58 1.41 -12.90 -10.02
N VAL A 59 2.20 -12.83 -11.08
CA VAL A 59 3.58 -13.31 -11.11
C VAL A 59 4.46 -12.14 -11.55
N GLY A 60 5.35 -11.71 -10.69
CA GLY A 60 6.21 -10.56 -10.94
C GLY A 60 5.90 -9.42 -9.99
N LEU A 61 6.14 -8.20 -10.46
CA LEU A 61 5.94 -7.00 -9.67
C LEU A 61 4.47 -6.56 -9.69
N MET A 62 4.01 -6.09 -8.54
CA MET A 62 2.65 -5.57 -8.38
C MET A 62 2.71 -4.27 -7.58
N ASN A 63 1.94 -3.29 -8.03
CA ASN A 63 1.75 -2.04 -7.32
C ASN A 63 0.29 -1.92 -6.92
N VAL A 64 0.03 -1.58 -5.67
CA VAL A 64 -1.32 -1.36 -5.17
C VAL A 64 -1.37 -0.01 -4.48
N GLN A 65 -2.41 0.74 -4.74
CA GLN A 65 -2.65 2.01 -4.08
C GLN A 65 -3.83 1.87 -3.12
N PHE A 66 -3.65 2.42 -1.93
CA PHE A 66 -4.66 2.39 -0.88
C PHE A 66 -4.95 3.80 -0.41
N ALA A 67 -6.17 4.01 0.05
CA ALA A 67 -6.53 5.19 0.84
C ALA A 67 -6.84 4.73 2.26
N VAL A 68 -6.39 5.51 3.24
CA VAL A 68 -6.67 5.25 4.66
C VAL A 68 -7.45 6.43 5.21
N LYS A 69 -8.63 6.17 5.72
CA LYS A 69 -9.49 7.19 6.31
C LYS A 69 -10.24 6.62 7.50
N ASN A 70 -10.18 7.29 8.65
CA ASN A 70 -10.86 6.86 9.88
C ASN A 70 -10.48 5.42 10.26
N GLU A 71 -9.19 5.08 10.13
CA GLU A 71 -8.64 3.76 10.43
C GLU A 71 -9.18 2.63 9.52
N LEU A 72 -9.82 3.00 8.40
CA LEU A 72 -10.27 2.06 7.40
C LEU A 72 -9.37 2.13 6.17
N VAL A 73 -9.08 0.97 5.60
CA VAL A 73 -8.21 0.84 4.44
C VAL A 73 -9.06 0.54 3.22
N TYR A 74 -8.90 1.35 2.18
CA TYR A 74 -9.62 1.20 0.91
C TYR A 74 -8.65 0.98 -0.22
N VAL A 75 -8.94 0.01 -1.09
CA VAL A 75 -8.19 -0.18 -2.33
C VAL A 75 -8.68 0.81 -3.38
N LEU A 76 -7.75 1.48 -4.00
CA LEU A 76 -8.07 2.45 -5.07
C LEU A 76 -8.05 1.81 -6.44
#